data_92328a1915ad64cbd39b9c0847ecc4f8
#
_entry.id   92328a1915ad64cbd39b9c0847ecc4f8
#
_cell.length_a   1.000
_cell.length_b   1.000
_cell.length_c   1.000
_cell.angle_alpha   90.00
_cell.angle_beta   90.00
_cell.angle_gamma   90.00
#
_symmetry.space_group_name_H-M   'P 1'
#
loop_
_entity.id
_entity.type
_entity.pdbx_description
1 polymer ?
#
loop_
_entity_poly.entity_id
_entity_poly.type
_entity_poly.pdbx_seq_one_letter_code
_entity_poly.pdbx_strand_id
1 'polypeptide(L)'
;MSIEVLDNDEKLTERLDAELTAYNRRATGADDEAGLSVRVTGSDGELVAGLTGWTWGGCAGIDMVWVREDRRGEGLGAQLLAAAEQEARRRGCTQLSVASFSFQAPDFYRRHGYLDTGRREGIPGGHVDHQFWKSLVTESADAVRLVALVELAGTAVEAGQRYEDHVLALLNRHGGRVERRLRTGDGRTEVHVIRFDTRAGYTAFLADPQRLALRAELGDAAPQTRVLEVDEV
;
A
#
# COMPACT_ATOMS: atom_id res chain seq x y z
N MET A 1 -22.69 25.08 -27.29
CA MET A 1 -22.50 23.91 -26.43
C MET A 1 -23.79 23.73 -25.64
N SER A 2 -24.36 22.54 -25.63
CA SER A 2 -25.49 22.15 -24.77
C SER A 2 -25.00 21.13 -23.73
N ILE A 3 -25.59 21.18 -22.55
CA ILE A 3 -25.40 20.18 -21.51
C ILE A 3 -26.70 19.45 -21.33
N GLU A 4 -26.66 18.14 -21.43
CA GLU A 4 -27.81 17.25 -21.22
C GLU A 4 -27.52 16.33 -20.03
N VAL A 5 -28.57 16.06 -19.25
CA VAL A 5 -28.52 15.09 -18.14
C VAL A 5 -29.38 13.90 -18.55
N LEU A 6 -28.77 12.72 -18.60
CA LEU A 6 -29.42 11.48 -19.04
C LEU A 6 -29.44 10.47 -17.90
N ASP A 7 -30.41 9.58 -17.84
CA ASP A 7 -30.48 8.54 -16.79
C ASP A 7 -29.42 7.46 -17.01
N ASN A 8 -29.29 6.94 -18.21
CA ASN A 8 -28.29 5.97 -18.63
C ASN A 8 -27.99 6.13 -20.11
N ASP A 9 -26.69 6.17 -20.45
CA ASP A 9 -26.23 6.21 -21.84
C ASP A 9 -25.01 5.25 -21.98
N GLU A 10 -25.29 4.05 -22.50
CA GLU A 10 -24.27 3.02 -22.71
C GLU A 10 -23.21 3.50 -23.72
N LYS A 11 -23.62 4.21 -24.78
CA LYS A 11 -22.68 4.72 -25.78
C LYS A 11 -21.75 5.80 -25.23
N LEU A 12 -22.29 6.64 -24.35
CA LEU A 12 -21.48 7.62 -23.63
C LEU A 12 -20.46 6.91 -22.71
N THR A 13 -20.91 5.88 -21.98
CA THR A 13 -20.04 5.08 -21.10
C THR A 13 -18.90 4.42 -21.88
N GLU A 14 -19.21 3.74 -23.00
CA GLU A 14 -18.21 3.13 -23.88
C GLU A 14 -17.22 4.17 -24.43
N ARG A 15 -17.72 5.34 -24.83
CA ARG A 15 -16.88 6.41 -25.35
C ARG A 15 -15.93 6.97 -24.27
N LEU A 16 -16.45 7.23 -23.07
CA LEU A 16 -15.66 7.73 -21.95
C LEU A 16 -14.59 6.71 -21.54
N ASP A 17 -14.93 5.43 -21.46
CA ASP A 17 -14.00 4.35 -21.15
C ASP A 17 -12.85 4.30 -22.18
N ALA A 18 -13.15 4.32 -23.46
CA ALA A 18 -12.15 4.32 -24.53
C ALA A 18 -11.19 5.53 -24.45
N GLU A 19 -11.73 6.74 -24.24
CA GLU A 19 -10.93 7.97 -24.15
C GLU A 19 -10.06 7.99 -22.90
N LEU A 20 -10.62 7.59 -21.73
CA LEU A 20 -9.86 7.52 -20.47
C LEU A 20 -8.78 6.45 -20.52
N THR A 21 -9.07 5.27 -21.04
CA THR A 21 -8.09 4.20 -21.24
C THR A 21 -6.95 4.67 -22.14
N ALA A 22 -7.25 5.31 -23.27
CA ALA A 22 -6.23 5.86 -24.15
C ALA A 22 -5.38 6.95 -23.48
N TYR A 23 -6.00 7.83 -22.69
CA TYR A 23 -5.31 8.85 -21.92
C TYR A 23 -4.39 8.22 -20.85
N ASN A 24 -4.92 7.29 -20.07
CA ASN A 24 -4.21 6.62 -18.99
C ASN A 24 -2.98 5.86 -19.51
N ARG A 25 -3.12 5.12 -20.61
CA ARG A 25 -1.98 4.43 -21.28
C ARG A 25 -0.87 5.40 -21.68
N ARG A 26 -1.23 6.56 -22.24
CA ARG A 26 -0.23 7.57 -22.61
C ARG A 26 0.45 8.18 -21.39
N ALA A 27 -0.28 8.37 -20.30
CA ALA A 27 0.24 8.99 -19.08
C ALA A 27 1.11 8.06 -18.24
N THR A 28 0.76 6.78 -18.18
CA THR A 28 1.37 5.80 -17.27
C THR A 28 2.25 4.77 -17.98
N GLY A 29 2.04 4.54 -19.27
CA GLY A 29 2.64 3.42 -20.00
C GLY A 29 2.04 2.05 -19.65
N ALA A 30 1.07 1.97 -18.74
CA ALA A 30 0.41 0.72 -18.34
C ALA A 30 -0.70 0.37 -19.34
N ASP A 31 -0.61 -0.83 -19.92
CA ASP A 31 -1.57 -1.40 -20.86
C ASP A 31 -2.04 -2.81 -20.43
N ASP A 32 -1.80 -3.15 -19.16
CA ASP A 32 -1.99 -4.46 -18.54
C ASP A 32 -3.35 -4.59 -17.80
N GLU A 33 -4.31 -3.74 -18.12
CA GLU A 33 -5.65 -3.80 -17.54
C GLU A 33 -6.34 -5.13 -17.85
N ALA A 34 -6.80 -5.83 -16.82
CA ALA A 34 -7.45 -7.12 -16.94
C ALA A 34 -8.46 -7.38 -15.82
N GLY A 35 -9.57 -8.01 -16.16
CA GLY A 35 -10.52 -8.51 -15.18
C GLY A 35 -9.92 -9.62 -14.32
N LEU A 36 -10.35 -9.68 -13.06
CA LEU A 36 -10.01 -10.71 -12.09
C LEU A 36 -11.29 -11.39 -11.63
N SER A 37 -11.37 -12.71 -11.74
CA SER A 37 -12.51 -13.46 -11.24
C SER A 37 -12.08 -14.77 -10.59
N VAL A 38 -12.65 -15.05 -9.42
CA VAL A 38 -12.48 -16.31 -8.71
C VAL A 38 -13.85 -16.86 -8.38
N ARG A 39 -14.08 -18.16 -8.62
CA ARG A 39 -15.36 -18.80 -8.30
C ARG A 39 -15.17 -20.15 -7.64
N VAL A 40 -16.11 -20.49 -6.78
CA VAL A 40 -16.26 -21.84 -6.19
C VAL A 40 -17.58 -22.40 -6.67
N THR A 41 -17.54 -23.57 -7.27
CA THR A 41 -18.70 -24.29 -7.80
C THR A 41 -18.94 -25.54 -6.97
N GLY A 42 -20.18 -25.80 -6.61
CA GLY A 42 -20.58 -27.01 -5.92
C GLY A 42 -20.54 -28.24 -6.83
N SER A 43 -20.75 -29.42 -6.26
CA SER A 43 -20.81 -30.67 -7.00
C SER A 43 -21.97 -30.78 -7.98
N ASP A 44 -22.99 -29.95 -7.77
CA ASP A 44 -24.17 -29.79 -8.61
C ASP A 44 -23.97 -28.79 -9.78
N GLY A 45 -22.78 -28.16 -9.84
CA GLY A 45 -22.45 -27.13 -10.84
C GLY A 45 -22.89 -25.71 -10.47
N GLU A 46 -23.59 -25.52 -9.36
CA GLU A 46 -24.08 -24.23 -8.91
C GLU A 46 -23.00 -23.36 -8.30
N LEU A 47 -23.11 -22.04 -8.46
CA LEU A 47 -22.21 -21.08 -7.82
C LEU A 47 -22.40 -21.08 -6.31
N VAL A 48 -21.33 -21.38 -5.57
CA VAL A 48 -21.30 -21.40 -4.11
C VAL A 48 -20.66 -20.14 -3.53
N ALA A 49 -19.61 -19.66 -4.17
CA ALA A 49 -18.95 -18.42 -3.78
C ALA A 49 -18.22 -17.80 -4.97
N GLY A 50 -18.02 -16.50 -4.95
CA GLY A 50 -17.34 -15.81 -6.03
C GLY A 50 -16.77 -14.46 -5.62
N LEU A 51 -15.77 -14.03 -6.39
CA LEU A 51 -15.12 -12.75 -6.27
C LEU A 51 -14.88 -12.21 -7.68
N THR A 52 -15.12 -10.91 -7.86
CA THR A 52 -14.73 -10.18 -9.07
C THR A 52 -13.92 -8.96 -8.72
N GLY A 53 -13.10 -8.53 -9.66
CA GLY A 53 -12.24 -7.37 -9.53
C GLY A 53 -11.43 -7.13 -10.79
N TRP A 54 -10.33 -6.42 -10.65
CA TRP A 54 -9.47 -6.00 -11.75
C TRP A 54 -7.99 -5.93 -11.33
N THR A 55 -7.11 -5.89 -12.32
CA THR A 55 -5.69 -5.56 -12.16
C THR A 55 -5.29 -4.53 -13.21
N TRP A 56 -4.46 -3.56 -12.84
CA TRP A 56 -3.92 -2.54 -13.73
C TRP A 56 -2.73 -1.81 -13.12
N GLY A 57 -1.64 -1.63 -13.88
CA GLY A 57 -0.49 -0.80 -13.50
C GLY A 57 0.15 -1.18 -12.15
N GLY A 58 0.23 -2.47 -11.82
CA GLY A 58 0.77 -2.94 -10.55
C GLY A 58 -0.19 -2.84 -9.37
N CYS A 59 -1.46 -2.49 -9.61
CA CYS A 59 -2.52 -2.42 -8.61
C CYS A 59 -3.59 -3.48 -8.89
N ALA A 60 -4.27 -3.93 -7.84
CA ALA A 60 -5.47 -4.74 -7.94
C ALA A 60 -6.62 -4.11 -7.14
N GLY A 61 -7.86 -4.37 -7.57
CA GLY A 61 -9.05 -4.00 -6.84
C GLY A 61 -10.06 -5.15 -6.81
N ILE A 62 -10.80 -5.28 -5.71
CA ILE A 62 -11.93 -6.19 -5.59
C ILE A 62 -13.21 -5.38 -5.67
N ASP A 63 -14.09 -5.73 -6.59
CA ASP A 63 -15.38 -5.10 -6.76
C ASP A 63 -16.48 -5.80 -5.95
N MET A 64 -16.51 -7.14 -5.99
CA MET A 64 -17.55 -7.92 -5.34
C MET A 64 -16.97 -9.20 -4.71
N VAL A 65 -17.47 -9.54 -3.52
CA VAL A 65 -17.26 -10.86 -2.89
C VAL A 65 -18.59 -11.36 -2.38
N TRP A 66 -18.91 -12.59 -2.73
CA TRP A 66 -20.16 -13.22 -2.29
C TRP A 66 -19.93 -14.69 -1.92
N VAL A 67 -20.59 -15.11 -0.84
CA VAL A 67 -20.66 -16.50 -0.39
C VAL A 67 -22.11 -16.83 -0.10
N ARG A 68 -22.59 -17.94 -0.66
CA ARG A 68 -23.93 -18.45 -0.44
C ARG A 68 -24.20 -18.62 1.06
N GLU A 69 -25.36 -18.23 1.51
CA GLU A 69 -25.65 -18.05 2.94
C GLU A 69 -25.44 -19.33 3.76
N ASP A 70 -25.90 -20.48 3.24
CA ASP A 70 -25.76 -21.79 3.87
C ASP A 70 -24.32 -22.34 3.89
N ARG A 71 -23.39 -21.66 3.21
CA ARG A 71 -21.98 -22.03 3.13
C ARG A 71 -21.05 -21.01 3.79
N ARG A 72 -21.63 -20.02 4.47
CA ARG A 72 -20.86 -19.06 5.26
C ARG A 72 -20.28 -19.75 6.49
N GLY A 73 -19.12 -19.25 6.95
CA GLY A 73 -18.39 -19.87 8.08
C GLY A 73 -17.48 -21.05 7.67
N GLU A 74 -17.53 -21.54 6.43
CA GLU A 74 -16.67 -22.63 5.93
C GLU A 74 -15.31 -22.16 5.42
N GLY A 75 -14.96 -20.88 5.57
CA GLY A 75 -13.68 -20.33 5.11
C GLY A 75 -13.61 -19.99 3.62
N LEU A 76 -14.72 -20.11 2.85
CA LEU A 76 -14.73 -19.85 1.41
C LEU A 76 -14.33 -18.42 1.06
N GLY A 77 -14.76 -17.41 1.85
CA GLY A 77 -14.35 -16.03 1.66
C GLY A 77 -12.84 -15.86 1.76
N ALA A 78 -12.18 -16.50 2.74
CA ALA A 78 -10.73 -16.48 2.88
C ALA A 78 -10.01 -17.13 1.69
N GLN A 79 -10.55 -18.24 1.18
CA GLN A 79 -10.01 -18.91 0.00
C GLN A 79 -10.12 -18.04 -1.25
N LEU A 80 -11.26 -17.33 -1.44
CA LEU A 80 -11.44 -16.39 -2.54
C LEU A 80 -10.42 -15.24 -2.47
N LEU A 81 -10.22 -14.63 -1.28
CA LEU A 81 -9.23 -13.59 -1.10
C LEU A 81 -7.82 -14.08 -1.38
N ALA A 82 -7.43 -15.23 -0.82
CA ALA A 82 -6.11 -15.81 -1.03
C ALA A 82 -5.83 -16.07 -2.52
N ALA A 83 -6.81 -16.61 -3.25
CA ALA A 83 -6.70 -16.86 -4.68
C ALA A 83 -6.58 -15.55 -5.49
N ALA A 84 -7.38 -14.53 -5.15
CA ALA A 84 -7.30 -13.21 -5.79
C ALA A 84 -5.95 -12.52 -5.52
N GLU A 85 -5.46 -12.56 -4.29
CA GLU A 85 -4.15 -12.02 -3.92
C GLU A 85 -3.00 -12.74 -4.64
N GLN A 86 -3.07 -14.06 -4.75
CA GLN A 86 -2.07 -14.84 -5.46
C GLN A 86 -2.05 -14.50 -6.95
N GLU A 87 -3.22 -14.39 -7.58
CA GLU A 87 -3.32 -14.02 -8.98
C GLU A 87 -2.87 -12.58 -9.24
N ALA A 88 -3.21 -11.65 -8.35
CA ALA A 88 -2.72 -10.26 -8.43
C ALA A 88 -1.19 -10.21 -8.35
N ARG A 89 -0.57 -10.94 -7.41
CA ARG A 89 0.91 -11.06 -7.34
C ARG A 89 1.51 -11.65 -8.62
N ARG A 90 0.89 -12.69 -9.18
CA ARG A 90 1.33 -13.31 -10.43
C ARG A 90 1.31 -12.33 -11.61
N ARG A 91 0.37 -11.36 -11.60
CA ARG A 91 0.28 -10.27 -12.58
C ARG A 91 1.18 -9.07 -12.25
N GLY A 92 2.01 -9.16 -11.20
CA GLY A 92 2.93 -8.10 -10.81
C GLY A 92 2.33 -7.01 -9.95
N CYS A 93 1.10 -7.20 -9.41
CA CYS A 93 0.50 -6.24 -8.52
C CYS A 93 1.20 -6.26 -7.14
N THR A 94 1.48 -5.09 -6.62
CA THR A 94 2.11 -4.88 -5.32
C THR A 94 1.14 -4.49 -4.22
N GLN A 95 -0.12 -4.21 -4.59
CA GLN A 95 -1.16 -3.77 -3.67
C GLN A 95 -2.54 -4.16 -4.15
N LEU A 96 -3.47 -4.26 -3.20
CA LEU A 96 -4.88 -4.58 -3.45
C LEU A 96 -5.78 -3.71 -2.60
N SER A 97 -6.85 -3.20 -3.20
CA SER A 97 -7.88 -2.39 -2.56
C SER A 97 -9.24 -3.06 -2.60
N VAL A 98 -10.08 -2.79 -1.59
CA VAL A 98 -11.47 -3.23 -1.53
C VAL A 98 -12.29 -2.28 -0.66
N ALA A 99 -13.58 -2.14 -0.95
CA ALA A 99 -14.52 -1.42 -0.09
C ALA A 99 -15.53 -2.39 0.56
N SER A 100 -16.04 -2.04 1.75
CA SER A 100 -17.06 -2.81 2.43
C SER A 100 -17.91 -1.92 3.33
N PHE A 101 -19.23 -2.03 3.18
CA PHE A 101 -20.15 -1.32 4.07
C PHE A 101 -20.19 -1.95 5.47
N SER A 102 -20.49 -1.11 6.49
CA SER A 102 -20.56 -1.53 7.88
C SER A 102 -21.56 -2.67 8.14
N PHE A 103 -22.60 -2.81 7.31
CA PHE A 103 -23.57 -3.91 7.35
C PHE A 103 -23.13 -5.16 6.59
N GLN A 104 -22.01 -5.12 5.88
CA GLN A 104 -21.42 -6.27 5.19
C GLN A 104 -20.38 -6.94 6.10
N ALA A 105 -19.11 -6.93 5.71
CA ALA A 105 -18.09 -7.68 6.44
C ALA A 105 -16.75 -6.90 6.61
N PRO A 106 -16.72 -5.66 7.14
CA PRO A 106 -15.47 -4.90 7.27
C PRO A 106 -14.43 -5.61 8.16
N ASP A 107 -14.88 -6.28 9.24
CA ASP A 107 -13.99 -7.03 10.13
C ASP A 107 -13.37 -8.27 9.47
N PHE A 108 -14.01 -8.81 8.44
CA PHE A 108 -13.44 -9.88 7.64
C PHE A 108 -12.14 -9.42 6.97
N TYR A 109 -12.12 -8.25 6.34
CA TYR A 109 -10.94 -7.71 5.70
C TYR A 109 -9.84 -7.36 6.69
N ARG A 110 -10.19 -6.77 7.86
CA ARG A 110 -9.22 -6.48 8.93
C ARG A 110 -8.50 -7.75 9.41
N ARG A 111 -9.25 -8.85 9.65
CA ARG A 111 -8.65 -10.15 10.04
C ARG A 111 -7.78 -10.77 8.96
N HIS A 112 -7.90 -10.35 7.70
CA HIS A 112 -7.06 -10.82 6.60
C HIS A 112 -5.92 -9.83 6.25
N GLY A 113 -5.61 -8.92 7.18
CA GLY A 113 -4.46 -8.01 7.06
C GLY A 113 -4.69 -6.81 6.14
N TYR A 114 -5.97 -6.47 5.86
CA TYR A 114 -6.31 -5.22 5.17
C TYR A 114 -6.38 -4.07 6.16
N LEU A 115 -5.69 -2.98 5.84
CA LEU A 115 -5.68 -1.75 6.61
C LEU A 115 -6.87 -0.87 6.21
N ASP A 116 -7.58 -0.32 7.20
CA ASP A 116 -8.63 0.67 6.99
C ASP A 116 -7.96 2.00 6.64
N THR A 117 -8.08 2.45 5.40
CA THR A 117 -7.40 3.65 4.88
C THR A 117 -8.32 4.86 4.77
N GLY A 118 -9.61 4.66 4.96
CA GLY A 118 -10.60 5.73 4.92
C GLY A 118 -12.02 5.22 5.02
N ARG A 119 -12.94 6.15 5.30
CA ARG A 119 -14.35 5.84 5.43
C ARG A 119 -15.23 6.99 4.97
N ARG A 120 -16.39 6.67 4.46
CA ARG A 120 -17.46 7.61 4.14
C ARG A 120 -18.66 7.30 5.02
N GLU A 121 -19.10 8.28 5.80
CA GLU A 121 -20.20 8.11 6.75
C GLU A 121 -21.54 8.50 6.11
N GLY A 122 -22.64 7.95 6.64
CA GLY A 122 -24.00 8.27 6.22
C GLY A 122 -24.49 7.60 4.94
N ILE A 123 -23.77 6.63 4.40
CA ILE A 123 -24.12 5.98 3.12
C ILE A 123 -23.99 4.45 3.16
N PRO A 124 -25.03 3.73 2.61
CA PRO A 124 -26.39 4.16 2.44
C PRO A 124 -27.13 4.19 3.80
N GLY A 125 -28.10 5.09 3.96
CA GLY A 125 -29.01 5.03 5.11
C GLY A 125 -28.38 5.09 6.51
N GLY A 126 -27.31 5.87 6.71
CA GLY A 126 -26.64 6.02 8.01
C GLY A 126 -25.51 5.00 8.29
N HIS A 127 -25.22 4.13 7.32
CA HIS A 127 -24.09 3.20 7.41
C HIS A 127 -22.76 3.86 7.03
N VAL A 128 -21.67 3.10 7.16
CA VAL A 128 -20.31 3.53 6.83
C VAL A 128 -19.77 2.65 5.71
N ASP A 129 -19.18 3.27 4.70
CA ASP A 129 -18.40 2.60 3.67
C ASP A 129 -16.92 2.69 4.02
N HIS A 130 -16.31 1.56 4.36
CA HIS A 130 -14.91 1.42 4.71
C HIS A 130 -14.08 1.14 3.46
N GLN A 131 -12.95 1.84 3.34
CA GLN A 131 -11.98 1.64 2.28
C GLN A 131 -10.77 0.89 2.84
N PHE A 132 -10.45 -0.24 2.25
CA PHE A 132 -9.36 -1.11 2.69
C PHE A 132 -8.26 -1.20 1.66
N TRP A 133 -7.05 -1.34 2.15
CA TRP A 133 -5.85 -1.54 1.35
C TRP A 133 -4.96 -2.61 1.96
N LYS A 134 -4.29 -3.40 1.12
CA LYS A 134 -3.32 -4.41 1.54
C LYS A 134 -2.10 -4.38 0.64
N SER A 135 -0.90 -4.38 1.22
CA SER A 135 0.34 -4.65 0.49
C SER A 135 0.36 -6.13 0.07
N LEU A 136 0.61 -6.36 -1.21
CA LEU A 136 0.83 -7.71 -1.75
C LEU A 136 2.32 -8.07 -1.84
N VAL A 137 3.19 -7.12 -1.56
CA VAL A 137 4.63 -7.38 -1.48
C VAL A 137 4.85 -8.31 -0.29
N THR A 138 5.33 -9.49 -0.56
CA THR A 138 5.77 -10.41 0.50
C THR A 138 7.01 -9.81 1.14
N GLU A 139 6.95 -9.53 2.42
CA GLU A 139 8.17 -9.14 3.13
C GLU A 139 9.17 -10.29 3.05
N SER A 140 10.38 -9.97 2.64
CA SER A 140 11.48 -10.92 2.76
C SER A 140 11.63 -11.29 4.23
N ALA A 141 11.80 -12.54 4.56
CA ALA A 141 12.16 -12.97 5.92
C ALA A 141 13.47 -12.32 6.41
N ASP A 142 14.24 -11.72 5.51
CA ASP A 142 15.48 -10.99 5.75
C ASP A 142 15.26 -9.45 5.75
N ALA A 143 14.01 -8.98 5.65
CA ALA A 143 13.70 -7.56 5.73
C ALA A 143 14.01 -7.02 7.13
N VAL A 144 14.49 -5.78 7.20
CA VAL A 144 14.82 -5.11 8.46
C VAL A 144 13.99 -3.85 8.57
N ARG A 145 13.22 -3.71 9.64
CA ARG A 145 12.50 -2.48 9.97
C ARG A 145 13.18 -1.80 11.15
N LEU A 146 13.42 -0.50 11.01
CA LEU A 146 14.14 0.31 11.97
C LEU A 146 13.32 1.52 12.40
N VAL A 147 13.39 1.85 13.67
CA VAL A 147 12.98 3.16 14.19
C VAL A 147 14.24 3.91 14.60
N ALA A 148 14.54 4.99 13.91
CA ALA A 148 15.64 5.88 14.24
C ALA A 148 15.12 7.13 14.95
N LEU A 149 15.60 7.38 16.16
CA LEU A 149 15.43 8.62 16.90
C LEU A 149 16.65 9.48 16.62
N VAL A 150 16.45 10.63 15.97
CA VAL A 150 17.50 11.53 15.51
C VAL A 150 17.43 12.82 16.32
N GLU A 151 18.42 13.09 17.15
CA GLU A 151 18.52 14.31 17.91
C GLU A 151 19.46 15.29 17.20
N LEU A 152 18.92 16.45 16.80
CA LEU A 152 19.64 17.49 16.10
C LEU A 152 20.35 18.42 17.11
N ALA A 153 21.63 18.68 16.91
CA ALA A 153 22.43 19.51 17.81
C ALA A 153 21.87 20.94 17.90
N GLY A 154 21.69 21.45 19.10
CA GLY A 154 20.94 22.68 19.43
C GLY A 154 21.28 23.95 18.64
N THR A 155 22.51 24.10 18.15
CA THR A 155 22.97 25.27 17.36
C THR A 155 23.07 24.97 15.86
N ALA A 156 22.91 23.70 15.43
CA ALA A 156 23.11 23.26 14.06
C ALA A 156 21.91 22.48 13.50
N VAL A 157 20.69 22.79 13.96
CA VAL A 157 19.46 22.10 13.58
C VAL A 157 19.29 22.04 12.05
N GLU A 158 19.45 23.16 11.34
CA GLU A 158 19.30 23.19 9.88
C GLU A 158 20.39 22.38 9.16
N ALA A 159 21.61 22.36 9.67
CA ALA A 159 22.69 21.54 9.09
C ALA A 159 22.40 20.05 9.29
N GLY A 160 21.92 19.68 10.48
CA GLY A 160 21.47 18.32 10.78
C GLY A 160 20.31 17.87 9.91
N GLN A 161 19.31 18.73 9.68
CA GLN A 161 18.19 18.43 8.79
C GLN A 161 18.64 18.18 7.35
N ARG A 162 19.52 19.05 6.82
CA ARG A 162 20.09 18.85 5.47
C ARG A 162 20.89 17.54 5.38
N TYR A 163 21.63 17.20 6.43
CA TYR A 163 22.33 15.92 6.50
C TYR A 163 21.36 14.74 6.43
N GLU A 164 20.29 14.74 7.23
CA GLU A 164 19.27 13.69 7.21
C GLU A 164 18.62 13.58 5.83
N ASP A 165 18.30 14.71 5.17
CA ASP A 165 17.74 14.69 3.82
C ASP A 165 18.67 13.99 2.81
N HIS A 166 19.98 14.24 2.88
CA HIS A 166 20.95 13.61 2.01
C HIS A 166 21.13 12.12 2.34
N VAL A 167 21.21 11.76 3.62
CA VAL A 167 21.39 10.38 4.07
C VAL A 167 20.18 9.53 3.72
N LEU A 168 18.97 10.05 3.94
CA LEU A 168 17.74 9.33 3.60
C LEU A 168 17.59 9.12 2.08
N ALA A 169 18.09 10.04 1.25
CA ALA A 169 18.12 9.86 -0.19
C ALA A 169 19.02 8.69 -0.66
N LEU A 170 20.01 8.29 0.14
CA LEU A 170 20.88 7.16 -0.17
C LEU A 170 20.20 5.79 0.04
N LEU A 171 19.14 5.72 0.84
CA LEU A 171 18.46 4.46 1.20
C LEU A 171 18.11 3.61 -0.02
N ASN A 172 17.54 4.24 -1.05
CA ASN A 172 17.06 3.53 -2.25
C ASN A 172 18.18 2.73 -2.95
N ARG A 173 19.44 3.15 -2.86
CA ARG A 173 20.58 2.45 -3.46
C ARG A 173 20.85 1.09 -2.80
N HIS A 174 20.37 0.93 -1.58
CA HIS A 174 20.61 -0.24 -0.74
C HIS A 174 19.32 -1.03 -0.45
N GLY A 175 18.25 -0.82 -1.25
CA GLY A 175 16.96 -1.45 -1.02
C GLY A 175 16.26 -0.95 0.24
N GLY A 176 16.61 0.28 0.71
CA GLY A 176 15.99 0.92 1.85
C GLY A 176 14.98 2.00 1.43
N ARG A 177 13.99 2.25 2.28
CA ARG A 177 13.02 3.34 2.11
C ARG A 177 12.56 3.88 3.45
N VAL A 178 12.17 5.15 3.45
CA VAL A 178 11.48 5.77 4.60
C VAL A 178 10.00 5.45 4.51
N GLU A 179 9.44 4.78 5.52
CA GLU A 179 8.00 4.52 5.64
C GLU A 179 7.30 5.70 6.33
N ARG A 180 7.94 6.28 7.35
CA ARG A 180 7.47 7.50 8.02
C ARG A 180 8.62 8.37 8.46
N ARG A 181 8.44 9.69 8.36
CA ARG A 181 9.32 10.70 8.96
C ARG A 181 8.47 11.69 9.75
N LEU A 182 8.74 11.78 11.03
CA LEU A 182 8.04 12.65 11.96
C LEU A 182 9.05 13.62 12.58
N ARG A 183 8.62 14.81 12.97
CA ARG A 183 9.46 15.81 13.63
C ARG A 183 8.71 16.43 14.79
N THR A 184 9.40 16.68 15.89
CA THR A 184 8.85 17.41 17.05
C THR A 184 8.56 18.86 16.69
N GLY A 185 7.63 19.50 17.42
CA GLY A 185 7.22 20.88 17.14
C GLY A 185 8.33 21.93 17.32
N ASP A 186 9.37 21.63 18.09
CA ASP A 186 10.58 22.46 18.24
C ASP A 186 11.65 22.20 17.15
N GLY A 187 11.39 21.26 16.26
CA GLY A 187 12.27 20.89 15.15
C GLY A 187 13.56 20.16 15.53
N ARG A 188 13.74 19.78 16.78
CA ARG A 188 15.02 19.26 17.31
C ARG A 188 15.12 17.76 17.29
N THR A 189 14.02 17.05 17.19
CA THR A 189 14.04 15.57 17.15
C THR A 189 13.24 15.11 15.94
N GLU A 190 13.80 14.15 15.22
CA GLU A 190 13.07 13.41 14.17
C GLU A 190 12.95 11.95 14.55
N VAL A 191 11.85 11.34 14.11
CA VAL A 191 11.61 9.89 14.19
C VAL A 191 11.47 9.39 12.77
N HIS A 192 12.34 8.50 12.37
CA HIS A 192 12.28 7.84 11.06
C HIS A 192 11.90 6.38 11.24
N VAL A 193 10.86 5.95 10.55
CA VAL A 193 10.57 4.52 10.36
C VAL A 193 11.12 4.17 8.99
N ILE A 194 12.14 3.31 9.00
CA ILE A 194 12.91 2.93 7.81
C ILE A 194 12.78 1.43 7.62
N ARG A 195 12.62 1.01 6.38
CA ARG A 195 12.65 -0.40 6.02
C ARG A 195 13.71 -0.67 4.98
N PHE A 196 14.42 -1.78 5.16
CA PHE A 196 15.29 -2.38 4.15
C PHE A 196 14.71 -3.71 3.70
N ASP A 197 14.79 -4.00 2.41
CA ASP A 197 14.30 -5.25 1.83
C ASP A 197 15.14 -6.45 2.27
N THR A 198 16.41 -6.22 2.67
CA THR A 198 17.32 -7.25 3.20
C THR A 198 18.24 -6.68 4.26
N ARG A 199 18.69 -7.54 5.16
CA ARG A 199 19.74 -7.21 6.14
C ARG A 199 21.07 -6.84 5.47
N ALA A 200 21.41 -7.48 4.36
CA ALA A 200 22.58 -7.14 3.58
C ALA A 200 22.52 -5.70 3.05
N GLY A 201 21.35 -5.25 2.58
CA GLY A 201 21.11 -3.87 2.16
C GLY A 201 21.31 -2.88 3.31
N TYR A 202 20.78 -3.18 4.50
CA TYR A 202 21.02 -2.37 5.69
C TYR A 202 22.51 -2.28 6.04
N THR A 203 23.23 -3.41 6.03
CA THR A 203 24.66 -3.44 6.30
C THR A 203 25.45 -2.62 5.27
N ALA A 204 25.11 -2.73 4.00
CA ALA A 204 25.72 -1.96 2.92
C ALA A 204 25.46 -0.44 3.06
N PHE A 205 24.25 -0.05 3.47
CA PHE A 205 23.93 1.35 3.79
C PHE A 205 24.76 1.90 4.94
N LEU A 206 24.96 1.13 6.00
CA LEU A 206 25.83 1.55 7.12
C LEU A 206 27.27 1.81 6.68
N ALA A 207 27.77 1.05 5.71
CA ALA A 207 29.11 1.13 5.16
C ALA A 207 29.23 2.06 3.94
N ASP A 208 28.16 2.73 3.51
CA ASP A 208 28.14 3.60 2.32
C ASP A 208 29.18 4.75 2.47
N PRO A 209 30.17 4.86 1.56
CA PRO A 209 31.23 5.85 1.66
C PRO A 209 30.71 7.30 1.63
N GLN A 210 29.64 7.57 0.87
CA GLN A 210 29.05 8.90 0.80
C GLN A 210 28.35 9.28 2.12
N ARG A 211 27.65 8.32 2.74
CA ARG A 211 27.05 8.49 4.06
C ARG A 211 28.11 8.80 5.13
N LEU A 212 29.21 8.06 5.12
CA LEU A 212 30.32 8.24 6.06
C LEU A 212 31.01 9.59 5.85
N ALA A 213 31.23 10.01 4.59
CA ALA A 213 31.80 11.32 4.25
C ALA A 213 30.92 12.47 4.74
N LEU A 214 29.61 12.42 4.45
CA LEU A 214 28.64 13.43 4.91
C LEU A 214 28.64 13.56 6.45
N ARG A 215 28.75 12.45 7.17
CA ARG A 215 28.85 12.47 8.64
C ARG A 215 30.15 13.09 9.12
N ALA A 216 31.27 12.78 8.46
CA ALA A 216 32.59 13.32 8.82
C ALA A 216 32.67 14.83 8.57
N GLU A 217 32.02 15.37 7.53
CA GLU A 217 31.94 16.80 7.24
C GLU A 217 31.25 17.61 8.35
N LEU A 218 30.28 17.03 9.04
CA LEU A 218 29.57 17.68 10.15
C LEU A 218 30.35 17.63 11.48
N GLY A 219 31.25 16.66 11.66
CA GLY A 219 32.00 16.50 12.90
C GLY A 219 31.09 16.45 14.13
N ASP A 220 31.36 17.30 15.11
CA ASP A 220 30.58 17.37 16.36
C ASP A 220 29.15 17.89 16.19
N ALA A 221 28.83 18.51 15.05
CA ALA A 221 27.48 18.95 14.72
C ALA A 221 26.60 17.81 14.12
N ALA A 222 27.17 16.63 13.91
CA ALA A 222 26.43 15.49 13.40
C ALA A 222 25.33 15.05 14.38
N PRO A 223 24.11 14.76 13.88
CA PRO A 223 23.01 14.31 14.71
C PRO A 223 23.36 13.08 15.55
N GLN A 224 22.87 13.04 16.78
CA GLN A 224 22.91 11.82 17.59
C GLN A 224 21.72 10.94 17.19
N THR A 225 22.01 9.72 16.79
CA THR A 225 20.98 8.81 16.29
C THR A 225 20.97 7.53 17.11
N ARG A 226 19.82 7.23 17.70
CA ARG A 226 19.53 5.93 18.31
C ARG A 226 18.67 5.12 17.37
N VAL A 227 19.13 3.94 16.97
CA VAL A 227 18.42 3.04 16.08
C VAL A 227 17.94 1.82 16.85
N LEU A 228 16.67 1.48 16.68
CA LEU A 228 16.02 0.29 17.21
C LEU A 228 15.56 -0.56 16.03
N GLU A 229 15.90 -1.84 16.03
CA GLU A 229 15.27 -2.82 15.14
C GLU A 229 13.95 -3.24 15.77
N VAL A 230 12.90 -3.28 14.97
CA VAL A 230 11.51 -3.51 15.44
C VAL A 230 10.81 -4.48 14.53
N ASP A 231 9.90 -5.28 15.11
CA ASP A 231 8.99 -6.16 14.40
C ASP A 231 7.57 -5.61 14.48
N GLU A 232 6.73 -5.99 13.52
CA GLU A 232 5.31 -5.69 13.55
C GLU A 232 4.61 -6.71 14.48
N VAL A 233 3.81 -6.22 15.44
CA VAL A 233 3.07 -7.03 16.43
C VAL A 233 1.58 -7.06 16.13
#